data_8c87d5154ae01dcc511b3adff564af8d
#
_entry.id   8c87d5154ae01dcc511b3adff564af8d
#
_cell.length_a   1.000
_cell.length_b   1.000
_cell.length_c   1.000
_cell.angle_alpha   90.00
_cell.angle_beta   90.00
_cell.angle_gamma   90.00
#
_symmetry.space_group_name_H-M   'P 1'
#
loop_
_entity.id
_entity.type
_entity.pdbx_description
1 polymer ?
#
loop_
_entity_poly.entity_id
_entity_poly.type
_entity_poly.pdbx_seq_one_letter_code
_entity_poly.pdbx_strand_id
1 'polypeptide(L)'
;MFKATLIPVILLSTCLGANTIKSKPENLQNVNLMTQETAKKSFYDFKMEAIDGKMIDFATYKGKKVLLVNVASQCGYTPQYEQLQALHEKYGNKVVVLGFPANNFGSQEPGTNEEIAQFCKKNYGVTFQMFKKISVKGSDMHPLYKWLSDKNQNGWNDQAPTWNFCKYLVNEKGELVKFFGSGVSPMGEELLKAIEQ
;
A
#
# COMPACT_ATOMS: atom_id res chain seq x y z
N MET A 1 -0.25 -81.80 -41.57
CA MET A 1 -0.49 -83.00 -40.77
C MET A 1 -0.59 -82.62 -39.30
N PHE A 2 -1.59 -83.20 -38.63
CA PHE A 2 -1.86 -83.24 -37.17
C PHE A 2 -2.47 -81.93 -36.58
N LYS A 3 -3.58 -82.01 -36.26
CA LYS A 3 -4.70 -82.63 -35.53
C LYS A 3 -5.21 -81.69 -34.45
N ALA A 4 -6.43 -81.28 -34.59
CA ALA A 4 -7.22 -80.54 -33.60
C ALA A 4 -7.54 -81.43 -32.40
N THR A 5 -7.57 -80.86 -31.21
CA THR A 5 -8.24 -81.45 -30.05
C THR A 5 -9.09 -80.41 -29.37
N LEU A 6 -10.39 -80.63 -29.48
CA LEU A 6 -11.41 -79.91 -28.71
C LEU A 6 -11.48 -80.44 -27.29
N ILE A 7 -11.57 -79.61 -26.30
CA ILE A 7 -12.02 -79.97 -24.93
C ILE A 7 -13.11 -78.94 -24.51
N PRO A 8 -14.14 -79.34 -23.81
CA PRO A 8 -15.40 -78.62 -23.73
C PRO A 8 -15.43 -77.56 -22.60
N VAL A 9 -16.26 -76.57 -22.85
CA VAL A 9 -16.65 -75.48 -21.97
C VAL A 9 -17.51 -76.03 -20.80
N ILE A 10 -17.12 -75.68 -19.58
CA ILE A 10 -17.99 -75.75 -18.42
C ILE A 10 -18.33 -74.33 -18.04
N LEU A 11 -19.59 -73.97 -18.23
CA LEU A 11 -20.18 -72.72 -17.68
C LEU A 11 -20.31 -72.83 -16.15
N LEU A 12 -19.64 -72.00 -15.39
CA LEU A 12 -19.97 -71.74 -14.02
C LEU A 12 -20.45 -70.29 -13.93
N SER A 13 -21.76 -70.15 -13.74
CA SER A 13 -22.39 -68.90 -13.40
C SER A 13 -22.11 -68.54 -11.94
N THR A 14 -21.39 -67.43 -11.68
CA THR A 14 -21.34 -66.83 -10.35
C THR A 14 -21.86 -65.39 -10.47
N CYS A 15 -23.05 -65.19 -9.93
CA CYS A 15 -23.57 -63.84 -9.60
C CYS A 15 -22.65 -63.12 -8.62
N LEU A 16 -21.94 -62.08 -9.06
CA LEU A 16 -21.37 -61.10 -8.16
C LEU A 16 -22.24 -59.82 -8.22
N GLY A 17 -22.84 -59.56 -7.07
CA GLY A 17 -23.60 -58.33 -6.86
C GLY A 17 -22.75 -57.07 -7.04
N ALA A 18 -23.16 -56.23 -7.93
CA ALA A 18 -22.62 -54.89 -8.08
C ALA A 18 -23.01 -54.00 -6.90
N ASN A 19 -22.12 -53.82 -5.94
CA ASN A 19 -22.22 -52.72 -4.95
C ASN A 19 -21.91 -51.43 -5.69
N THR A 20 -22.95 -50.75 -6.14
CA THR A 20 -22.87 -49.34 -6.53
C THR A 20 -22.62 -48.48 -5.32
N ILE A 21 -21.38 -48.12 -5.08
CA ILE A 21 -21.01 -47.05 -4.17
C ILE A 21 -21.52 -45.76 -4.80
N LYS A 22 -22.69 -45.28 -4.35
CA LYS A 22 -23.15 -43.91 -4.61
C LYS A 22 -22.20 -42.97 -3.89
N SER A 23 -21.22 -42.45 -4.57
CA SER A 23 -20.46 -41.28 -4.14
C SER A 23 -21.42 -40.09 -4.11
N LYS A 24 -21.71 -39.64 -2.90
CA LYS A 24 -22.43 -38.39 -2.62
C LYS A 24 -21.65 -37.25 -3.32
N PRO A 25 -22.31 -36.37 -4.07
CA PRO A 25 -21.59 -35.22 -4.63
C PRO A 25 -21.08 -34.37 -3.46
N GLU A 26 -19.78 -34.37 -3.27
CA GLU A 26 -19.13 -33.41 -2.38
C GLU A 26 -19.40 -32.01 -2.92
N ASN A 27 -19.94 -31.21 -2.00
CA ASN A 27 -20.43 -29.86 -2.21
C ASN A 27 -19.30 -28.98 -2.79
N LEU A 28 -19.34 -28.76 -4.11
CA LEU A 28 -18.46 -27.84 -4.85
C LEU A 28 -18.49 -26.39 -4.35
N GLN A 29 -19.40 -26.08 -3.40
CA GLN A 29 -19.47 -24.74 -2.78
C GLN A 29 -18.38 -24.50 -1.72
N ASN A 30 -17.76 -25.55 -1.16
CA ASN A 30 -16.70 -25.40 -0.16
C ASN A 30 -15.30 -25.19 -0.73
N VAL A 31 -15.09 -25.44 -2.03
CA VAL A 31 -13.80 -25.23 -2.69
C VAL A 31 -13.56 -23.76 -3.04
N ASN A 32 -14.64 -22.98 -3.20
CA ASN A 32 -14.53 -21.53 -3.50
C ASN A 32 -14.34 -20.65 -2.25
N LEU A 33 -14.46 -21.20 -1.03
CA LEU A 33 -14.24 -20.43 0.20
C LEU A 33 -12.79 -20.43 0.70
N MET A 34 -11.91 -21.27 0.14
CA MET A 34 -10.52 -21.37 0.60
C MET A 34 -9.51 -20.56 -0.22
N THR A 35 -9.94 -19.80 -1.23
CA THR A 35 -9.04 -18.95 -2.04
C THR A 35 -9.44 -17.49 -2.12
N GLN A 36 -10.20 -16.99 -1.17
CA GLN A 36 -10.14 -15.55 -0.86
C GLN A 36 -8.98 -15.34 0.14
N GLU A 37 -7.77 -15.57 -0.32
CA GLU A 37 -6.65 -14.77 0.14
C GLU A 37 -7.07 -13.32 -0.11
N THR A 38 -7.40 -12.60 0.97
CA THR A 38 -7.73 -11.17 0.87
C THR A 38 -6.54 -10.52 0.22
N ALA A 39 -6.67 -10.17 -1.05
CA ALA A 39 -5.58 -9.59 -1.84
C ALA A 39 -5.05 -8.40 -1.03
N LYS A 40 -3.78 -8.49 -0.62
CA LYS A 40 -3.14 -7.51 0.23
C LYS A 40 -3.22 -6.17 -0.47
N LYS A 41 -3.83 -5.17 0.18
CA LYS A 41 -4.04 -3.86 -0.42
C LYS A 41 -2.71 -3.26 -0.82
N SER A 42 -2.58 -2.90 -2.10
CA SER A 42 -1.40 -2.23 -2.64
C SER A 42 -1.46 -0.74 -2.38
N PHE A 43 -0.30 -0.06 -2.33
CA PHE A 43 -0.22 1.39 -2.39
C PHE A 43 -0.98 1.98 -3.59
N TYR A 44 -1.00 1.27 -4.71
CA TYR A 44 -1.65 1.73 -5.94
C TYR A 44 -3.18 1.63 -5.95
N ASP A 45 -3.78 1.03 -4.93
CA ASP A 45 -5.25 0.92 -4.80
C ASP A 45 -5.88 2.16 -4.14
N PHE A 46 -5.05 3.13 -3.74
CA PHE A 46 -5.54 4.37 -3.14
C PHE A 46 -5.87 5.42 -4.18
N LYS A 47 -6.93 6.18 -3.90
CA LYS A 47 -7.31 7.41 -4.59
C LYS A 47 -7.59 8.47 -3.54
N MET A 48 -7.03 9.65 -3.70
CA MET A 48 -7.16 10.72 -2.71
C MET A 48 -7.35 12.06 -3.38
N GLU A 49 -8.09 12.92 -2.70
CA GLU A 49 -8.28 14.29 -3.13
C GLU A 49 -7.04 15.13 -2.82
N ALA A 50 -6.50 15.77 -3.83
CA ALA A 50 -5.44 16.74 -3.72
C ALA A 50 -5.92 18.01 -2.99
N ILE A 51 -4.98 18.84 -2.54
CA ILE A 51 -5.30 20.07 -1.83
C ILE A 51 -6.08 21.09 -2.71
N ASP A 52 -5.98 20.97 -4.02
CA ASP A 52 -6.72 21.75 -5.03
C ASP A 52 -8.07 21.14 -5.43
N GLY A 53 -8.51 20.08 -4.76
CA GLY A 53 -9.78 19.37 -5.00
C GLY A 53 -9.77 18.31 -6.10
N LYS A 54 -8.65 18.12 -6.82
CA LYS A 54 -8.56 17.09 -7.86
C LYS A 54 -8.38 15.71 -7.25
N MET A 55 -9.07 14.70 -7.82
CA MET A 55 -8.86 13.31 -7.43
C MET A 55 -7.60 12.75 -8.08
N ILE A 56 -6.67 12.27 -7.26
CA ILE A 56 -5.42 11.65 -7.69
C ILE A 56 -5.51 10.14 -7.47
N ASP A 57 -5.32 9.37 -8.55
CA ASP A 57 -5.20 7.91 -8.52
C ASP A 57 -3.73 7.53 -8.32
N PHE A 58 -3.41 6.80 -7.23
CA PHE A 58 -2.04 6.43 -6.91
C PHE A 58 -1.45 5.41 -7.89
N ALA A 59 -2.28 4.77 -8.72
CA ALA A 59 -1.80 3.96 -9.83
C ALA A 59 -0.94 4.76 -10.83
N THR A 60 -1.08 6.09 -10.88
CA THR A 60 -0.23 6.99 -11.71
C THR A 60 1.23 7.03 -11.25
N TYR A 61 1.52 6.57 -10.04
CA TYR A 61 2.88 6.50 -9.49
C TYR A 61 3.58 5.15 -9.72
N LYS A 62 2.94 4.20 -10.43
CA LYS A 62 3.57 2.90 -10.76
C LYS A 62 4.93 3.08 -11.41
N GLY A 63 5.90 2.29 -10.96
CA GLY A 63 7.28 2.35 -11.46
C GLY A 63 8.11 3.51 -10.90
N LYS A 64 7.60 4.24 -9.90
CA LYS A 64 8.33 5.32 -9.22
C LYS A 64 8.40 5.05 -7.73
N LYS A 65 9.51 5.43 -7.10
CA LYS A 65 9.56 5.55 -5.64
C LYS A 65 8.68 6.71 -5.19
N VAL A 66 8.04 6.57 -4.04
CA VAL A 66 7.15 7.60 -3.47
C VAL A 66 7.51 7.85 -2.02
N LEU A 67 7.78 9.11 -1.68
CA LEU A 67 8.01 9.57 -0.32
C LEU A 67 6.75 10.26 0.19
N LEU A 68 6.06 9.66 1.16
CA LEU A 68 4.89 10.21 1.82
C LEU A 68 5.29 10.90 3.11
N VAL A 69 4.85 12.13 3.33
CA VAL A 69 5.22 12.93 4.51
C VAL A 69 3.97 13.54 5.13
N ASN A 70 3.74 13.32 6.42
CA ASN A 70 2.72 14.06 7.16
C ASN A 70 3.28 15.42 7.60
N VAL A 71 2.65 16.49 7.18
CA VAL A 71 3.18 17.86 7.30
C VAL A 71 2.29 18.78 8.15
N ALA A 72 2.86 19.87 8.63
CA ALA A 72 2.14 20.90 9.38
C ALA A 72 2.81 22.28 9.22
N SER A 73 1.99 23.35 9.25
CA SER A 73 2.42 24.73 9.04
C SER A 73 3.02 25.40 10.29
N GLN A 74 2.73 24.89 11.51
CA GLN A 74 3.11 25.54 12.79
C GLN A 74 3.96 24.62 13.68
N CYS A 75 4.87 23.85 13.08
CA CYS A 75 5.73 22.89 13.74
C CYS A 75 7.19 23.36 13.73
N GLY A 76 7.99 22.99 14.73
CA GLY A 76 9.43 23.20 14.70
C GLY A 76 10.14 22.56 13.51
N TYR A 77 9.52 21.53 12.89
CA TYR A 77 10.03 20.87 11.69
C TYR A 77 9.50 21.47 10.37
N THR A 78 8.65 22.50 10.41
CA THR A 78 8.10 23.16 9.20
C THR A 78 9.18 23.64 8.21
N PRO A 79 10.39 24.07 8.63
CA PRO A 79 11.48 24.38 7.70
C PRO A 79 11.89 23.21 6.80
N GLN A 80 11.54 21.96 7.11
CA GLN A 80 11.77 20.83 6.21
C GLN A 80 11.01 20.91 4.89
N TYR A 81 10.01 21.77 4.75
CA TYR A 81 9.38 22.04 3.45
C TYR A 81 10.38 22.51 2.39
N GLU A 82 11.35 23.33 2.77
CA GLU A 82 12.43 23.77 1.88
C GLU A 82 13.24 22.59 1.36
N GLN A 83 13.60 21.66 2.25
CA GLN A 83 14.36 20.46 1.88
C GLN A 83 13.52 19.47 1.07
N LEU A 84 12.22 19.35 1.34
CA LEU A 84 11.29 18.52 0.54
C LEU A 84 11.14 19.10 -0.87
N GLN A 85 11.08 20.42 -1.01
CA GLN A 85 11.05 21.07 -2.30
C GLN A 85 12.36 20.86 -3.06
N ALA A 86 13.50 21.04 -2.41
CA ALA A 86 14.81 20.77 -3.01
C ALA A 86 14.96 19.29 -3.44
N LEU A 87 14.43 18.35 -2.64
CA LEU A 87 14.38 16.93 -2.99
C LEU A 87 13.52 16.70 -4.24
N HIS A 88 12.34 17.31 -4.28
CA HIS A 88 11.43 17.23 -5.42
C HIS A 88 12.09 17.77 -6.71
N GLU A 89 12.74 18.90 -6.65
CA GLU A 89 13.40 19.52 -7.82
C GLU A 89 14.61 18.72 -8.29
N LYS A 90 15.45 18.30 -7.36
CA LYS A 90 16.73 17.66 -7.71
C LYS A 90 16.59 16.16 -8.02
N TYR A 91 15.65 15.47 -7.34
CA TYR A 91 15.49 14.01 -7.43
C TYR A 91 14.11 13.59 -7.92
N GLY A 92 13.30 14.48 -8.48
CA GLY A 92 11.95 14.18 -8.97
C GLY A 92 11.88 13.13 -10.08
N ASN A 93 13.01 12.85 -10.76
CA ASN A 93 13.16 11.71 -11.67
C ASN A 93 13.32 10.35 -10.95
N LYS A 94 13.73 10.33 -9.67
CA LYS A 94 13.94 9.12 -8.85
C LYS A 94 12.85 8.89 -7.82
N VAL A 95 12.29 9.96 -7.23
CA VAL A 95 11.29 9.89 -6.16
C VAL A 95 10.21 10.96 -6.31
N VAL A 96 8.96 10.57 -6.11
CA VAL A 96 7.82 11.48 -6.04
C VAL A 96 7.59 11.85 -4.57
N VAL A 97 7.52 13.14 -4.25
CA VAL A 97 7.21 13.63 -2.91
C VAL A 97 5.71 13.91 -2.80
N LEU A 98 5.06 13.38 -1.76
CA LEU A 98 3.64 13.56 -1.47
C LEU A 98 3.47 14.11 -0.05
N GLY A 99 2.83 15.28 0.09
CA GLY A 99 2.58 15.95 1.37
C GLY A 99 1.14 15.77 1.84
N PHE A 100 0.96 15.35 3.10
CA PHE A 100 -0.33 15.12 3.75
C PHE A 100 -0.46 16.00 4.98
N PRO A 101 -1.12 17.18 4.91
CA PRO A 101 -1.37 18.03 6.06
C PRO A 101 -2.17 17.27 7.13
N ALA A 102 -1.74 17.40 8.40
CA ALA A 102 -2.37 16.68 9.51
C ALA A 102 -2.34 17.49 10.81
N ASN A 103 -3.51 17.60 11.47
CA ASN A 103 -3.65 18.39 12.71
C ASN A 103 -3.55 17.53 13.99
N ASN A 104 -3.07 16.27 13.88
CA ASN A 104 -3.06 15.31 14.97
C ASN A 104 -1.96 15.58 16.03
N PHE A 105 -0.98 16.40 15.73
CA PHE A 105 0.16 16.65 16.60
C PHE A 105 0.19 18.11 17.05
N GLY A 106 -0.22 18.34 18.30
CA GLY A 106 -0.20 19.66 18.92
C GLY A 106 -1.09 20.71 18.24
N SER A 107 -2.08 20.29 17.44
CA SER A 107 -2.95 21.18 16.65
C SER A 107 -2.16 22.15 15.76
N GLN A 108 -1.03 21.68 15.20
CA GLN A 108 -0.09 22.49 14.44
C GLN A 108 -0.43 22.65 12.95
N GLU A 109 -1.62 22.17 12.51
CA GLU A 109 -2.16 22.40 11.16
C GLU A 109 -3.62 22.86 11.22
N PRO A 110 -3.92 24.02 11.85
CA PRO A 110 -5.30 24.47 12.07
C PRO A 110 -5.99 24.97 10.79
N GLY A 111 -5.23 25.43 9.79
CA GLY A 111 -5.73 26.09 8.58
C GLY A 111 -6.67 25.24 7.73
N THR A 112 -7.44 25.89 6.86
CA THR A 112 -8.17 25.23 5.77
C THR A 112 -7.22 24.70 4.70
N ASN A 113 -7.69 23.88 3.77
CA ASN A 113 -6.86 23.40 2.65
C ASN A 113 -6.30 24.56 1.81
N GLU A 114 -7.12 25.60 1.58
CA GLU A 114 -6.74 26.80 0.83
C GLU A 114 -5.65 27.59 1.55
N GLU A 115 -5.77 27.79 2.86
CA GLU A 115 -4.77 28.47 3.69
C GLU A 115 -3.45 27.69 3.72
N ILE A 116 -3.51 26.36 3.86
CA ILE A 116 -2.33 25.49 3.83
C ILE A 116 -1.65 25.55 2.46
N ALA A 117 -2.40 25.48 1.37
CA ALA A 117 -1.86 25.57 0.02
C ALA A 117 -1.14 26.91 -0.22
N GLN A 118 -1.76 28.01 0.21
CA GLN A 118 -1.17 29.35 0.13
C GLN A 118 0.09 29.48 1.00
N PHE A 119 0.06 28.96 2.22
CA PHE A 119 1.20 28.94 3.13
C PHE A 119 2.40 28.21 2.51
N CYS A 120 2.20 26.99 2.02
CA CYS A 120 3.24 26.17 1.40
C CYS A 120 3.84 26.86 0.18
N LYS A 121 2.98 27.41 -0.71
CA LYS A 121 3.43 28.09 -1.93
C LYS A 121 4.19 29.39 -1.61
N LYS A 122 3.64 30.23 -0.73
CA LYS A 122 4.20 31.57 -0.43
C LYS A 122 5.50 31.49 0.36
N ASN A 123 5.60 30.60 1.35
CA ASN A 123 6.74 30.58 2.25
C ASN A 123 7.86 29.63 1.82
N TYR A 124 7.53 28.56 1.06
CA TYR A 124 8.48 27.49 0.70
C TYR A 124 8.51 27.17 -0.78
N GLY A 125 7.71 27.85 -1.62
CA GLY A 125 7.68 27.58 -3.05
C GLY A 125 7.23 26.17 -3.41
N VAL A 126 6.46 25.48 -2.55
CA VAL A 126 6.08 24.06 -2.73
C VAL A 126 5.37 23.86 -4.05
N THR A 127 5.92 22.96 -4.87
CA THR A 127 5.36 22.51 -6.15
C THR A 127 5.11 21.00 -6.21
N PHE A 128 5.61 20.23 -5.24
CA PHE A 128 5.26 18.81 -5.13
C PHE A 128 3.80 18.63 -4.74
N GLN A 129 3.26 17.43 -5.00
CA GLN A 129 1.86 17.12 -4.78
C GLN A 129 1.48 17.20 -3.29
N MET A 130 0.56 18.10 -2.97
CA MET A 130 -0.08 18.19 -1.67
C MET A 130 -1.49 17.61 -1.73
N PHE A 131 -1.91 16.94 -0.66
CA PHE A 131 -3.26 16.40 -0.49
C PHE A 131 -4.06 17.23 0.51
N LYS A 132 -5.38 17.08 0.50
CA LYS A 132 -6.22 17.71 1.52
C LYS A 132 -5.85 17.20 2.92
N LYS A 133 -6.09 18.02 3.92
CA LYS A 133 -5.84 17.70 5.32
C LYS A 133 -6.59 16.43 5.73
N ILE A 134 -5.88 15.49 6.36
CA ILE A 134 -6.41 14.22 6.83
C ILE A 134 -6.00 13.96 8.28
N SER A 135 -6.65 12.98 8.92
CA SER A 135 -6.17 12.41 10.18
C SER A 135 -5.16 11.30 9.88
N VAL A 136 -3.99 11.36 10.54
CA VAL A 136 -2.91 10.37 10.41
C VAL A 136 -2.72 9.54 11.68
N LYS A 137 -3.57 9.76 12.70
CA LYS A 137 -3.52 9.06 14.00
C LYS A 137 -4.91 9.08 14.65
N GLY A 138 -5.19 8.07 15.49
CA GLY A 138 -6.45 7.99 16.25
C GLY A 138 -7.52 7.15 15.55
N SER A 139 -8.74 7.20 16.07
CA SER A 139 -9.86 6.37 15.59
C SER A 139 -10.35 6.75 14.20
N ASP A 140 -10.16 8.01 13.80
CA ASP A 140 -10.52 8.58 12.50
C ASP A 140 -9.37 8.58 11.49
N MET A 141 -8.28 7.85 11.79
CA MET A 141 -7.11 7.74 10.91
C MET A 141 -7.52 7.34 9.49
N HIS A 142 -7.03 8.09 8.51
CA HIS A 142 -7.29 7.84 7.10
C HIS A 142 -6.81 6.45 6.65
N PRO A 143 -7.52 5.73 5.77
CA PRO A 143 -7.16 4.37 5.33
C PRO A 143 -5.74 4.23 4.78
N LEU A 144 -5.18 5.24 4.11
CA LEU A 144 -3.79 5.26 3.67
C LEU A 144 -2.82 5.15 4.86
N TYR A 145 -3.05 5.94 5.92
CA TYR A 145 -2.17 5.92 7.09
C TYR A 145 -2.37 4.68 7.95
N LYS A 146 -3.58 4.07 7.96
CA LYS A 146 -3.80 2.73 8.51
C LYS A 146 -2.94 1.70 7.77
N TRP A 147 -2.95 1.74 6.43
CA TRP A 147 -2.11 0.86 5.62
C TRP A 147 -0.62 1.08 5.91
N LEU A 148 -0.15 2.33 5.99
CA LEU A 148 1.25 2.67 6.27
C LEU A 148 1.73 2.18 7.64
N SER A 149 0.85 2.01 8.63
CA SER A 149 1.15 1.68 10.02
C SER A 149 0.60 0.34 10.50
N ASP A 150 0.20 -0.56 9.60
CA ASP A 150 -0.28 -1.90 9.93
C ASP A 150 0.40 -2.93 9.03
N LYS A 151 1.33 -3.69 9.60
CA LYS A 151 2.08 -4.72 8.88
C LYS A 151 1.21 -5.84 8.31
N ASN A 152 0.00 -6.06 8.85
CA ASN A 152 -0.93 -7.02 8.28
C ASN A 152 -1.49 -6.54 6.94
N GLN A 153 -1.53 -5.21 6.72
CA GLN A 153 -1.98 -4.61 5.48
C GLN A 153 -0.82 -4.36 4.50
N ASN A 154 0.31 -3.78 4.99
CA ASN A 154 1.43 -3.40 4.13
C ASN A 154 2.55 -4.46 4.03
N GLY A 155 2.58 -5.44 4.96
CA GLY A 155 3.52 -6.55 4.96
C GLY A 155 4.84 -6.31 5.67
N TRP A 156 5.10 -5.09 6.15
CA TRP A 156 6.41 -4.74 6.69
C TRP A 156 6.34 -3.90 7.98
N ASN A 157 5.61 -2.79 7.99
CA ASN A 157 5.71 -1.75 9.02
C ASN A 157 4.46 -1.65 9.89
N ASP A 158 4.65 -1.51 11.20
CA ASP A 158 3.62 -1.23 12.20
C ASP A 158 3.84 0.11 12.93
N GLN A 159 4.80 0.93 12.48
CA GLN A 159 5.09 2.23 13.09
C GLN A 159 4.19 3.32 12.50
N ALA A 160 3.28 3.84 13.33
CA ALA A 160 2.51 5.04 13.01
C ALA A 160 3.38 6.32 13.16
N PRO A 161 2.99 7.45 12.54
CA PRO A 161 3.68 8.71 12.76
C PRO A 161 3.69 9.07 14.26
N THR A 162 4.87 9.38 14.79
CA THR A 162 5.05 9.81 16.17
C THR A 162 4.92 11.33 16.34
N TRP A 163 5.15 12.07 15.26
CA TRP A 163 5.04 13.54 15.19
C TRP A 163 4.83 14.01 13.75
N ASN A 164 4.73 15.33 13.52
CA ASN A 164 4.77 15.91 12.18
C ASN A 164 6.10 15.60 11.47
N PHE A 165 6.08 15.56 10.16
CA PHE A 165 7.24 15.27 9.30
C PHE A 165 7.87 13.89 9.46
N CYS A 166 7.11 12.86 9.88
CA CYS A 166 7.49 11.47 9.65
C CYS A 166 7.35 11.13 8.16
N LYS A 167 8.21 10.25 7.67
CA LYS A 167 8.24 9.91 6.25
C LYS A 167 8.14 8.39 6.06
N TYR A 168 7.49 8.00 4.97
CA TYR A 168 7.38 6.62 4.51
C TYR A 168 7.86 6.55 3.07
N LEU A 169 8.71 5.59 2.76
CA LEU A 169 9.19 5.35 1.39
C LEU A 169 8.55 4.09 0.84
N VAL A 170 7.89 4.24 -0.29
CA VAL A 170 7.32 3.16 -1.11
C VAL A 170 8.22 2.98 -2.32
N ASN A 171 8.55 1.73 -2.68
CA ASN A 171 9.36 1.40 -3.84
C ASN A 171 8.54 1.40 -5.16
N GLU A 172 9.21 1.13 -6.27
CA GLU A 172 8.63 1.12 -7.63
C GLU A 172 7.55 0.05 -7.83
N LYS A 173 7.50 -0.96 -6.93
CA LYS A 173 6.49 -2.02 -6.94
C LYS A 173 5.26 -1.69 -6.08
N GLY A 174 5.27 -0.53 -5.38
CA GLY A 174 4.20 -0.15 -4.46
C GLY A 174 4.31 -0.79 -3.08
N GLU A 175 5.47 -1.32 -2.72
CA GLU A 175 5.77 -1.91 -1.42
C GLU A 175 6.35 -0.85 -0.49
N LEU A 176 5.86 -0.80 0.76
CA LEU A 176 6.43 0.05 1.80
C LEU A 176 7.77 -0.55 2.26
N VAL A 177 8.85 0.22 2.14
CA VAL A 177 10.22 -0.28 2.37
C VAL A 177 10.98 0.45 3.47
N LYS A 178 10.55 1.67 3.85
CA LYS A 178 11.26 2.44 4.88
C LYS A 178 10.32 3.39 5.61
N PHE A 179 10.59 3.58 6.90
CA PHE A 179 10.02 4.62 7.75
C PHE A 179 11.15 5.49 8.31
N PHE A 180 10.92 6.80 8.34
CA PHE A 180 11.83 7.78 8.93
C PHE A 180 11.09 8.65 9.93
N GLY A 181 11.67 8.87 11.10
CA GLY A 181 11.15 9.81 12.09
C GLY A 181 11.26 11.27 11.64
N SER A 182 10.60 12.15 12.38
CA SER A 182 10.53 13.61 12.08
C SER A 182 11.91 14.26 11.92
N GLY A 183 12.89 13.86 12.73
CA GLY A 183 14.23 14.44 12.72
C GLY A 183 15.10 14.10 11.52
N VAL A 184 14.71 13.08 10.70
CA VAL A 184 15.49 12.71 9.53
C VAL A 184 15.30 13.77 8.44
N SER A 185 16.41 14.42 8.07
CA SER A 185 16.41 15.47 7.03
C SER A 185 16.03 14.89 5.66
N PRO A 186 15.12 15.55 4.90
CA PRO A 186 14.78 15.13 3.54
C PRO A 186 15.97 15.15 2.57
N MET A 187 16.98 15.98 2.82
CA MET A 187 18.22 16.05 2.03
C MET A 187 19.41 15.40 2.75
N GLY A 188 19.15 14.66 3.85
CA GLY A 188 20.18 13.96 4.60
C GLY A 188 20.62 12.65 3.93
N GLU A 189 21.84 12.23 4.25
CA GLU A 189 22.47 11.02 3.68
C GLU A 189 21.58 9.77 3.84
N GLU A 190 20.94 9.60 5.00
CA GLU A 190 20.11 8.43 5.31
C GLU A 190 18.93 8.31 4.30
N LEU A 191 18.21 9.41 4.05
CA LEU A 191 17.08 9.41 3.14
C LEU A 191 17.52 9.31 1.68
N LEU A 192 18.56 10.05 1.28
CA LEU A 192 19.08 10.02 -0.08
C LEU A 192 19.60 8.62 -0.44
N LYS A 193 20.32 7.96 0.47
CA LYS A 193 20.78 6.57 0.27
C LYS A 193 19.61 5.60 0.06
N ALA A 194 18.50 5.75 0.80
CA ALA A 194 17.33 4.91 0.61
C ALA A 194 16.60 5.14 -0.73
N ILE A 195 16.67 6.35 -1.27
CA ILE A 195 16.12 6.67 -2.60
C ILE A 195 17.01 6.07 -3.72
N GLU A 196 18.31 5.95 -3.49
CA GLU A 196 19.27 5.46 -4.49
C GLU A 196 19.38 3.93 -4.56
N GLN A 197 18.97 3.23 -3.51
CA GLN A 197 18.90 1.75 -3.47
C GLN A 197 17.72 1.20 -4.27
#